data_8e93e6e542bcd7e84d161313587bec09
#
_entry.id   8e93e6e542bcd7e84d161313587bec09
#
_cell.length_a   1.000
_cell.length_b   1.000
_cell.length_c   1.000
_cell.angle_alpha   90.00
_cell.angle_beta   90.00
_cell.angle_gamma   90.00
#
_symmetry.space_group_name_H-M   'P 1'
#
loop_
_entity.id
_entity.type
_entity.pdbx_description
1 polymer ?
#
loop_
_entity_poly.entity_id
_entity_poly.type
_entity_poly.pdbx_seq_one_letter_code
_entity_poly.pdbx_strand_id
1 'polypeptide(L)'
;MVSRCLRGVIVVEAILLLIAIAALPRGALTFATAPMACAALVILDFCVVAALYWALRLYAATAPSEGAGRGAHTWRCALTETLALFAAFVVVQPFERWWMGSEAMGKLAPGRIPVLLVHGYLCNRGLWWWLRRRLRARRYAVATINLEPALADLDRLAERLGERVDALLAETGAEKVMLVTHSMGGLAARAYLRRHGATRVAGLVTLAAPHHGTEIARLALGRNARQMRPNSEWLRSLNAQPPPSIPIASIWSRDDEIIDPPDTSRLPDARETILSGIGHMAMAFSPTVLACVDAELLRR
;
A
#
# COMPACT_ATOMS: atom_id res chain seq x y z
N MET A 1 6.38 4.64 -12.92
CA MET A 1 6.86 3.30 -13.40
C MET A 1 5.76 2.24 -13.26
N VAL A 2 5.23 2.00 -12.07
CA VAL A 2 4.24 0.94 -11.78
C VAL A 2 3.02 0.99 -12.72
N SER A 3 2.35 2.13 -12.86
CA SER A 3 1.18 2.25 -13.75
C SER A 3 1.48 1.93 -15.23
N ARG A 4 2.71 2.18 -15.71
CA ARG A 4 3.10 1.79 -17.08
C ARG A 4 3.25 0.27 -17.21
N CYS A 5 3.87 -0.38 -16.22
CA CYS A 5 4.00 -1.85 -16.20
C CYS A 5 2.63 -2.51 -16.17
N LEU A 6 1.74 -2.08 -15.27
CA LEU A 6 0.39 -2.63 -15.15
C LEU A 6 -0.43 -2.45 -16.44
N ARG A 7 -0.38 -1.26 -17.07
CA ARG A 7 -1.01 -1.06 -18.38
C ARG A 7 -0.41 -1.93 -19.47
N GLY A 8 0.91 -2.16 -19.42
CA GLY A 8 1.58 -3.08 -20.34
C GLY A 8 1.02 -4.50 -20.24
N VAL A 9 0.78 -5.01 -19.03
CA VAL A 9 0.14 -6.32 -18.82
C VAL A 9 -1.25 -6.35 -19.42
N ILE A 10 -2.11 -5.38 -19.10
CA ILE A 10 -3.48 -5.28 -19.64
C ILE A 10 -3.49 -5.23 -21.19
N VAL A 11 -2.55 -4.49 -21.79
CA VAL A 11 -2.43 -4.40 -23.24
C VAL A 11 -2.02 -5.76 -23.86
N VAL A 12 -1.06 -6.46 -23.22
CA VAL A 12 -0.65 -7.80 -23.70
C VAL A 12 -1.82 -8.78 -23.61
N GLU A 13 -2.55 -8.79 -22.51
CA GLU A 13 -3.73 -9.64 -22.32
C GLU A 13 -4.82 -9.33 -23.36
N ALA A 14 -5.10 -8.05 -23.63
CA ALA A 14 -6.04 -7.64 -24.67
C ALA A 14 -5.59 -8.09 -26.07
N ILE A 15 -4.30 -8.01 -26.39
CA ILE A 15 -3.75 -8.49 -27.67
C ILE A 15 -3.92 -10.01 -27.79
N LEU A 16 -3.56 -10.76 -26.75
CA LEU A 16 -3.71 -12.22 -26.73
C LEU A 16 -5.18 -12.63 -26.92
N LEU A 17 -6.10 -11.94 -26.28
CA LEU A 17 -7.52 -12.15 -26.42
C LEU A 17 -7.99 -11.86 -27.87
N LEU A 18 -7.54 -10.75 -28.47
CA LEU A 18 -7.85 -10.42 -29.87
C LEU A 18 -7.33 -11.48 -30.85
N ILE A 19 -6.12 -12.00 -30.61
CA ILE A 19 -5.56 -13.11 -31.40
C ILE A 19 -6.43 -14.36 -31.26
N ALA A 20 -6.83 -14.70 -30.03
CA ALA A 20 -7.70 -15.85 -29.77
C ALA A 20 -9.07 -15.70 -30.49
N ILE A 21 -9.67 -14.51 -30.44
CA ILE A 21 -10.92 -14.21 -31.16
C ILE A 21 -10.74 -14.32 -32.65
N ALA A 22 -9.63 -13.78 -33.22
CA ALA A 22 -9.34 -13.83 -34.63
C ALA A 22 -9.10 -15.26 -35.15
N ALA A 23 -8.69 -16.17 -34.27
CA ALA A 23 -8.52 -17.59 -34.58
C ALA A 23 -9.85 -18.37 -34.59
N LEU A 24 -10.98 -17.78 -34.15
CA LEU A 24 -12.29 -18.42 -34.21
C LEU A 24 -12.81 -18.53 -35.65
N PRO A 25 -13.59 -19.56 -35.98
CA PRO A 25 -14.27 -19.67 -37.29
C PRO A 25 -15.09 -18.41 -37.60
N ARG A 26 -15.02 -17.92 -38.86
CA ARG A 26 -15.65 -16.66 -39.28
C ARG A 26 -17.17 -16.55 -38.97
N GLY A 27 -17.86 -17.64 -38.77
CA GLY A 27 -19.29 -17.68 -38.41
C GLY A 27 -19.56 -17.49 -36.89
N ALA A 28 -18.52 -17.51 -36.03
CA ALA A 28 -18.67 -17.37 -34.61
C ALA A 28 -18.60 -15.90 -34.10
N LEU A 29 -18.24 -14.96 -34.97
CA LEU A 29 -18.13 -13.54 -34.65
C LEU A 29 -19.49 -12.86 -34.80
N THR A 30 -20.16 -12.63 -33.69
CA THR A 30 -21.39 -11.84 -33.59
C THR A 30 -21.18 -10.57 -32.80
N PHE A 31 -22.10 -9.61 -32.84
CA PHE A 31 -22.04 -8.40 -31.98
C PHE A 31 -21.92 -8.69 -30.50
N ALA A 32 -22.32 -9.88 -30.03
CA ALA A 32 -22.19 -10.32 -28.64
C ALA A 32 -20.74 -10.72 -28.26
N THR A 33 -19.85 -11.00 -29.21
CA THR A 33 -18.51 -11.52 -28.92
C THR A 33 -17.61 -10.49 -28.23
N ALA A 34 -17.70 -9.21 -28.58
CA ALA A 34 -16.86 -8.16 -27.95
C ALA A 34 -17.15 -7.97 -26.44
N PRO A 35 -18.40 -7.78 -26.00
CA PRO A 35 -18.69 -7.69 -24.55
C PRO A 35 -18.40 -8.99 -23.80
N MET A 36 -18.63 -10.16 -24.43
CA MET A 36 -18.28 -11.45 -23.83
C MET A 36 -16.76 -11.60 -23.67
N ALA A 37 -15.97 -11.14 -24.63
CA ALA A 37 -14.51 -11.15 -24.55
C ALA A 37 -13.99 -10.22 -23.46
N CYS A 38 -14.55 -9.01 -23.34
CA CYS A 38 -14.22 -8.10 -22.23
C CYS A 38 -14.58 -8.71 -20.87
N ALA A 39 -15.74 -9.34 -20.75
CA ALA A 39 -16.14 -10.02 -19.53
C ALA A 39 -15.20 -11.20 -19.19
N ALA A 40 -14.80 -11.99 -20.18
CA ALA A 40 -13.85 -13.09 -20.02
C ALA A 40 -12.47 -12.59 -19.53
N LEU A 41 -11.98 -11.45 -20.06
CA LEU A 41 -10.74 -10.85 -19.62
C LEU A 41 -10.82 -10.41 -18.13
N VAL A 42 -11.88 -9.71 -17.75
CA VAL A 42 -12.12 -9.30 -16.37
C VAL A 42 -12.19 -10.50 -15.41
N ILE A 43 -12.85 -11.58 -15.85
CA ILE A 43 -12.94 -12.82 -15.06
C ILE A 43 -11.55 -13.48 -14.96
N LEU A 44 -10.79 -13.51 -16.04
CA LEU A 44 -9.43 -14.05 -16.06
C LEU A 44 -8.54 -13.30 -15.08
N ASP A 45 -8.50 -11.96 -15.16
CA ASP A 45 -7.76 -11.11 -14.24
C ASP A 45 -8.13 -11.37 -12.78
N PHE A 46 -9.45 -11.48 -12.52
CA PHE A 46 -9.92 -11.79 -11.17
C PHE A 46 -9.46 -13.16 -10.70
N CYS A 47 -9.51 -14.18 -11.56
CA CYS A 47 -9.02 -15.52 -11.26
C CYS A 47 -7.50 -15.54 -11.01
N VAL A 48 -6.72 -14.83 -11.81
CA VAL A 48 -5.26 -14.70 -11.63
C VAL A 48 -4.93 -14.03 -10.29
N VAL A 49 -5.61 -12.94 -9.97
CA VAL A 49 -5.44 -12.24 -8.68
C VAL A 49 -5.82 -13.15 -7.51
N ALA A 50 -6.94 -13.88 -7.63
CA ALA A 50 -7.37 -14.83 -6.61
C ALA A 50 -6.35 -15.98 -6.44
N ALA A 51 -5.83 -16.52 -7.54
CA ALA A 51 -4.81 -17.57 -7.50
C ALA A 51 -3.50 -17.08 -6.85
N LEU A 52 -3.07 -15.87 -7.19
CA LEU A 52 -1.89 -15.24 -6.55
C LEU A 52 -2.11 -15.06 -5.05
N TYR A 53 -3.26 -14.55 -4.64
CA TYR A 53 -3.61 -14.42 -3.23
C TYR A 53 -3.52 -15.76 -2.50
N TRP A 54 -4.13 -16.82 -3.06
CA TRP A 54 -4.10 -18.15 -2.45
C TRP A 54 -2.69 -18.75 -2.44
N ALA A 55 -1.88 -18.52 -3.47
CA ALA A 55 -0.48 -18.97 -3.51
C ALA A 55 0.35 -18.30 -2.41
N LEU A 56 0.23 -16.98 -2.23
CA LEU A 56 0.90 -16.25 -1.15
C LEU A 56 0.43 -16.73 0.23
N ARG A 57 -0.86 -16.98 0.37
CA ARG A 57 -1.45 -17.50 1.60
C ARG A 57 -0.94 -18.89 1.96
N LEU A 58 -0.86 -19.78 0.97
CA LEU A 58 -0.30 -21.12 1.16
C LEU A 58 1.18 -21.05 1.52
N TYR A 59 1.95 -20.19 0.84
CA TYR A 59 3.36 -19.98 1.18
C TYR A 59 3.51 -19.46 2.61
N ALA A 60 2.75 -18.47 3.02
CA ALA A 60 2.76 -17.96 4.38
C ALA A 60 2.40 -19.06 5.41
N ALA A 61 1.49 -19.98 5.07
CA ALA A 61 1.12 -21.09 5.94
C ALA A 61 2.24 -22.13 6.13
N THR A 62 3.20 -22.22 5.20
CA THR A 62 4.34 -23.14 5.29
C THR A 62 5.57 -22.51 5.96
N ALA A 63 5.61 -21.18 6.11
CA ALA A 63 6.71 -20.50 6.75
C ALA A 63 6.72 -20.79 8.26
N PRO A 64 7.87 -21.12 8.87
CA PRO A 64 7.97 -21.32 10.31
C PRO A 64 7.71 -19.96 10.99
N SER A 65 6.61 -19.87 11.71
CA SER A 65 6.26 -18.67 12.48
C SER A 65 6.16 -19.02 13.95
N GLU A 66 7.06 -18.48 14.76
CA GLU A 66 7.00 -18.54 16.22
C GLU A 66 6.09 -17.46 16.82
N GLY A 67 5.36 -16.71 16.01
CA GLY A 67 4.60 -15.52 16.39
C GLY A 67 3.16 -15.76 16.84
N ALA A 68 2.59 -14.77 17.48
CA ALA A 68 1.22 -14.74 17.98
C ALA A 68 0.18 -15.08 16.90
N GLY A 69 -0.69 -16.03 17.22
CA GLY A 69 -1.63 -16.71 16.35
C GLY A 69 -2.20 -15.88 15.21
N ARG A 70 -2.06 -16.43 14.00
CA ARG A 70 -2.78 -15.95 12.80
C ARG A 70 -4.28 -15.97 13.07
N GLY A 71 -5.00 -14.98 12.58
CA GLY A 71 -6.44 -14.91 12.71
C GLY A 71 -7.14 -16.07 12.01
N ALA A 72 -8.37 -16.34 12.43
CA ALA A 72 -9.23 -17.31 11.74
C ALA A 72 -9.63 -16.72 10.38
N HIS A 73 -8.88 -17.04 9.35
CA HIS A 73 -9.07 -16.54 7.99
C HIS A 73 -10.41 -17.00 7.43
N THR A 74 -11.37 -16.11 7.46
CA THR A 74 -12.71 -16.37 6.95
C THR A 74 -12.76 -16.19 5.44
N TRP A 75 -13.71 -16.87 4.76
CA TRP A 75 -13.97 -16.65 3.34
C TRP A 75 -14.25 -15.16 3.00
N ARG A 76 -14.82 -14.42 3.96
CA ARG A 76 -15.05 -12.96 3.83
C ARG A 76 -13.75 -12.18 3.74
N CYS A 77 -12.74 -12.51 4.55
CA CYS A 77 -11.43 -11.91 4.47
C CYS A 77 -10.79 -12.20 3.10
N ALA A 78 -10.81 -13.46 2.66
CA ALA A 78 -10.30 -13.85 1.36
C ALA A 78 -10.98 -13.11 0.20
N LEU A 79 -12.30 -12.99 0.23
CA LEU A 79 -13.05 -12.27 -0.78
C LEU A 79 -12.73 -10.77 -0.79
N THR A 80 -12.73 -10.12 0.39
CA THR A 80 -12.44 -8.67 0.48
C THR A 80 -11.00 -8.36 0.07
N GLU A 81 -10.04 -9.21 0.39
CA GLU A 81 -8.65 -9.06 -0.04
C GLU A 81 -8.51 -9.25 -1.55
N THR A 82 -9.11 -10.30 -2.13
CA THR A 82 -9.12 -10.51 -3.58
C THR A 82 -9.74 -9.33 -4.32
N LEU A 83 -10.86 -8.79 -3.84
CA LEU A 83 -11.49 -7.59 -4.39
C LEU A 83 -10.60 -6.36 -4.26
N ALA A 84 -9.91 -6.19 -3.14
CA ALA A 84 -8.98 -5.08 -2.92
C ALA A 84 -7.76 -5.16 -3.84
N LEU A 85 -7.17 -6.35 -4.01
CA LEU A 85 -6.08 -6.60 -4.95
C LEU A 85 -6.52 -6.31 -6.39
N PHE A 86 -7.67 -6.83 -6.81
CA PHE A 86 -8.22 -6.57 -8.13
C PHE A 86 -8.46 -5.07 -8.35
N ALA A 87 -9.16 -4.41 -7.42
CA ALA A 87 -9.41 -2.98 -7.50
C ALA A 87 -8.10 -2.17 -7.58
N ALA A 88 -7.11 -2.52 -6.76
CA ALA A 88 -5.83 -1.83 -6.73
C ALA A 88 -5.01 -2.05 -8.02
N PHE A 89 -4.80 -3.29 -8.45
CA PHE A 89 -3.83 -3.61 -9.50
C PHE A 89 -4.42 -3.63 -10.91
N VAL A 90 -5.71 -3.89 -11.07
CA VAL A 90 -6.36 -3.94 -12.39
C VAL A 90 -7.11 -2.65 -12.69
N VAL A 91 -7.77 -2.03 -11.69
CA VAL A 91 -8.67 -0.90 -11.94
C VAL A 91 -8.02 0.46 -11.64
N VAL A 92 -7.43 0.64 -10.46
CA VAL A 92 -7.08 2.00 -10.00
C VAL A 92 -5.63 2.37 -10.33
N GLN A 93 -4.66 1.56 -9.95
CA GLN A 93 -3.24 1.89 -10.10
C GLN A 93 -2.75 1.98 -11.56
N PRO A 94 -3.25 1.18 -12.53
CA PRO A 94 -2.91 1.36 -13.94
C PRO A 94 -3.31 2.74 -14.46
N PHE A 95 -4.43 3.26 -13.98
CA PHE A 95 -5.03 4.53 -14.40
C PHE A 95 -5.00 5.60 -13.31
N GLU A 96 -3.98 5.59 -12.47
CA GLU A 96 -3.86 6.45 -11.27
C GLU A 96 -4.13 7.93 -11.56
N ARG A 97 -3.65 8.46 -12.70
CA ARG A 97 -3.82 9.86 -13.06
C ARG A 97 -5.30 10.24 -13.23
N TRP A 98 -6.08 9.32 -13.76
CA TRP A 98 -7.50 9.51 -13.94
C TRP A 98 -8.25 9.49 -12.59
N TRP A 99 -7.94 8.50 -11.75
CA TRP A 99 -8.60 8.34 -10.45
C TRP A 99 -8.18 9.40 -9.43
N MET A 100 -6.92 9.83 -9.46
CA MET A 100 -6.34 10.69 -8.44
C MET A 100 -6.38 12.18 -8.79
N GLY A 101 -6.39 12.53 -10.08
CA GLY A 101 -6.36 13.92 -10.52
C GLY A 101 -5.10 14.67 -10.08
N SER A 102 -5.23 15.99 -9.94
CA SER A 102 -4.15 16.87 -9.47
C SER A 102 -3.86 16.70 -7.97
N GLU A 103 -2.59 16.87 -7.60
CA GLU A 103 -2.09 16.85 -6.21
C GLU A 103 -1.94 18.25 -5.59
N ALA A 104 -2.13 19.31 -6.37
CA ALA A 104 -2.04 20.67 -5.85
C ALA A 104 -3.04 20.90 -4.71
N MET A 105 -2.57 21.43 -3.59
CA MET A 105 -3.38 21.59 -2.38
C MET A 105 -3.68 23.05 -2.05
N GLY A 106 -2.84 23.97 -2.46
CA GLY A 106 -2.94 25.36 -2.04
C GLY A 106 -2.67 25.58 -0.55
N LYS A 107 -2.74 26.83 -0.12
CA LYS A 107 -2.49 27.20 1.29
C LYS A 107 -3.58 26.66 2.21
N LEU A 108 -3.15 26.11 3.35
CA LEU A 108 -4.06 25.67 4.40
C LEU A 108 -4.43 26.83 5.34
N ALA A 109 -5.56 26.63 6.04
CA ALA A 109 -5.89 27.50 7.16
C ALA A 109 -4.83 27.35 8.28
N PRO A 110 -4.51 28.42 9.02
CA PRO A 110 -3.54 28.37 10.10
C PRO A 110 -3.85 27.25 11.11
N GLY A 111 -2.82 26.56 11.58
CA GLY A 111 -2.92 25.45 12.53
C GLY A 111 -3.41 24.12 11.94
N ARG A 112 -3.72 24.05 10.62
CA ARG A 112 -4.07 22.79 9.98
C ARG A 112 -2.82 22.02 9.55
N ILE A 113 -2.81 20.72 9.84
CA ILE A 113 -1.71 19.81 9.48
C ILE A 113 -2.13 19.00 8.25
N PRO A 114 -1.37 19.05 7.14
CA PRO A 114 -1.64 18.22 5.97
C PRO A 114 -1.30 16.76 6.25
N VAL A 115 -2.03 15.86 5.62
CA VAL A 115 -1.81 14.40 5.67
C VAL A 115 -1.14 13.97 4.39
N LEU A 116 0.02 13.31 4.48
CA LEU A 116 0.71 12.70 3.35
C LEU A 116 0.54 11.17 3.40
N LEU A 117 -0.10 10.62 2.38
CA LEU A 117 -0.31 9.18 2.22
C LEU A 117 0.85 8.56 1.43
N VAL A 118 1.51 7.55 2.01
CA VAL A 118 2.72 6.91 1.48
C VAL A 118 2.45 5.44 1.21
N HIS A 119 2.45 5.04 -0.06
CA HIS A 119 2.14 3.66 -0.47
C HIS A 119 3.29 2.67 -0.24
N GLY A 120 3.00 1.38 -0.38
CA GLY A 120 3.92 0.27 -0.21
C GLY A 120 4.64 -0.20 -1.48
N TYR A 121 5.21 -1.41 -1.38
CA TYR A 121 5.96 -2.08 -2.45
C TYR A 121 5.09 -2.34 -3.68
N LEU A 122 5.66 -2.09 -4.87
CA LEU A 122 5.00 -2.22 -6.18
C LEU A 122 3.63 -1.51 -6.29
N CYS A 123 3.38 -0.55 -5.42
CA CYS A 123 2.19 0.30 -5.51
C CYS A 123 2.53 1.68 -6.10
N ASN A 124 1.50 2.46 -6.32
CA ASN A 124 1.57 3.87 -6.61
C ASN A 124 0.47 4.62 -5.83
N ARG A 125 0.41 5.94 -5.98
CA ARG A 125 -0.55 6.77 -5.25
C ARG A 125 -2.02 6.40 -5.47
N GLY A 126 -2.34 5.68 -6.54
CA GLY A 126 -3.68 5.16 -6.85
C GLY A 126 -4.24 4.27 -5.75
N LEU A 127 -3.38 3.53 -5.02
CA LEU A 127 -3.80 2.75 -3.85
C LEU A 127 -4.68 3.56 -2.90
N TRP A 128 -4.40 4.84 -2.76
CA TRP A 128 -5.05 5.73 -1.82
C TRP A 128 -6.36 6.36 -2.31
N TRP A 129 -6.81 6.01 -3.54
CA TRP A 129 -8.01 6.61 -4.14
C TRP A 129 -9.20 6.65 -3.19
N TRP A 130 -9.54 5.52 -2.59
CA TRP A 130 -10.69 5.41 -1.69
C TRP A 130 -10.44 6.14 -0.36
N LEU A 131 -9.33 5.85 0.33
CA LEU A 131 -9.00 6.44 1.63
C LEU A 131 -8.85 7.98 1.52
N ARG A 132 -8.12 8.46 0.50
CA ARG A 132 -7.96 9.89 0.22
C ARG A 132 -9.31 10.58 0.06
N ARG A 133 -10.23 10.00 -0.72
CA ARG A 133 -11.57 10.55 -0.94
C ARG A 133 -12.36 10.61 0.37
N ARG A 134 -12.27 9.59 1.22
CA ARG A 134 -12.94 9.54 2.52
C ARG A 134 -12.38 10.54 3.52
N LEU A 135 -11.06 10.69 3.60
CA LEU A 135 -10.42 11.68 4.45
C LEU A 135 -10.73 13.10 3.98
N ARG A 136 -10.70 13.37 2.67
CA ARG A 136 -11.10 14.68 2.12
C ARG A 136 -12.57 15.04 2.43
N ALA A 137 -13.47 14.07 2.40
CA ALA A 137 -14.86 14.28 2.82
C ALA A 137 -14.97 14.65 4.31
N ARG A 138 -13.98 14.27 5.13
CA ARG A 138 -13.83 14.70 6.54
C ARG A 138 -13.03 16.00 6.70
N ARG A 139 -12.81 16.73 5.59
CA ARG A 139 -12.10 18.02 5.53
C ARG A 139 -10.62 17.96 5.90
N TYR A 140 -9.98 16.80 5.83
CA TYR A 140 -8.52 16.71 5.88
C TYR A 140 -7.91 17.20 4.56
N ALA A 141 -6.79 17.90 4.67
CA ALA A 141 -5.96 18.25 3.54
C ALA A 141 -5.02 17.06 3.24
N VAL A 142 -5.30 16.33 2.17
CA VAL A 142 -4.63 15.05 1.89
C VAL A 142 -3.86 15.10 0.59
N ALA A 143 -2.55 14.92 0.70
CA ALA A 143 -1.61 14.71 -0.40
C ALA A 143 -1.18 13.25 -0.51
N THR A 144 -0.58 12.89 -1.62
CA THR A 144 -0.01 11.57 -1.86
C THR A 144 1.37 11.67 -2.50
N ILE A 145 2.09 10.56 -2.57
CA ILE A 145 3.40 10.47 -3.22
C ILE A 145 3.47 9.22 -4.09
N ASN A 146 4.25 9.24 -5.17
CA ASN A 146 4.76 8.07 -5.85
C ASN A 146 6.21 7.83 -5.42
N LEU A 147 6.47 6.74 -4.70
CA LEU A 147 7.82 6.30 -4.32
C LEU A 147 8.49 5.66 -5.55
N GLU A 148 9.26 6.41 -6.27
CA GLU A 148 9.99 5.95 -7.46
C GLU A 148 11.49 6.21 -7.33
N PRO A 149 12.33 5.30 -7.87
CA PRO A 149 12.03 4.04 -8.58
C PRO A 149 11.49 2.95 -7.66
N ALA A 150 10.51 2.18 -8.13
CA ALA A 150 9.74 1.24 -7.29
C ALA A 150 10.57 0.11 -6.62
N LEU A 151 11.74 -0.23 -7.19
CA LEU A 151 12.64 -1.29 -6.70
C LEU A 151 13.93 -0.73 -6.06
N ALA A 152 13.98 0.58 -5.81
CA ALA A 152 15.12 1.23 -5.17
C ALA A 152 15.28 0.77 -3.71
N ASP A 153 16.42 1.05 -3.12
CA ASP A 153 16.63 0.89 -1.68
C ASP A 153 15.76 1.87 -0.88
N LEU A 154 15.47 1.50 0.35
CA LEU A 154 14.58 2.25 1.23
C LEU A 154 15.16 3.61 1.64
N ASP A 155 16.48 3.77 1.69
CA ASP A 155 17.08 5.07 2.01
C ASP A 155 16.88 6.05 0.86
N ARG A 156 16.97 5.60 -0.40
CA ARG A 156 16.63 6.43 -1.56
C ARG A 156 15.15 6.78 -1.60
N LEU A 157 14.27 5.85 -1.22
CA LEU A 157 12.83 6.14 -1.13
C LEU A 157 12.52 7.11 0.02
N ALA A 158 13.29 7.06 1.11
CA ALA A 158 13.22 8.03 2.21
C ALA A 158 13.60 9.45 1.77
N GLU A 159 14.63 9.61 0.91
CA GLU A 159 14.97 10.90 0.31
C GLU A 159 13.81 11.45 -0.54
N ARG A 160 13.21 10.60 -1.39
CA ARG A 160 12.03 11.00 -2.16
C ARG A 160 10.86 11.42 -1.29
N LEU A 161 10.69 10.75 -0.16
CA LEU A 161 9.68 11.15 0.83
C LEU A 161 10.03 12.53 1.42
N GLY A 162 11.29 12.78 1.75
CA GLY A 162 11.78 14.07 2.24
C GLY A 162 11.51 15.20 1.25
N GLU A 163 11.87 15.02 -0.03
CA GLU A 163 11.57 15.97 -1.10
C GLU A 163 10.06 16.31 -1.17
N ARG A 164 9.21 15.30 -1.02
CA ARG A 164 7.74 15.51 -1.05
C ARG A 164 7.22 16.20 0.20
N VAL A 165 7.77 15.89 1.37
CA VAL A 165 7.45 16.58 2.63
C VAL A 165 7.80 18.05 2.49
N ASP A 166 8.99 18.40 2.04
CA ASP A 166 9.44 19.76 1.87
C ASP A 166 8.57 20.54 0.88
N ALA A 167 8.26 19.93 -0.28
CA ALA A 167 7.37 20.51 -1.26
C ALA A 167 5.96 20.75 -0.70
N LEU A 168 5.42 19.79 0.07
CA LEU A 168 4.08 19.92 0.67
C LEU A 168 4.03 21.02 1.72
N LEU A 169 5.05 21.15 2.56
CA LEU A 169 5.12 22.23 3.55
C LEU A 169 5.26 23.60 2.89
N ALA A 170 6.09 23.72 1.83
CA ALA A 170 6.21 24.95 1.06
C ALA A 170 4.90 25.31 0.33
N GLU A 171 4.19 24.33 -0.23
CA GLU A 171 2.92 24.50 -0.95
C GLU A 171 1.79 24.94 -0.01
N THR A 172 1.77 24.41 1.20
CA THR A 172 0.66 24.62 2.16
C THR A 172 0.91 25.70 3.19
N GLY A 173 2.17 26.05 3.43
CA GLY A 173 2.56 26.96 4.53
C GLY A 173 2.48 26.30 5.92
N ALA A 174 2.27 24.97 6.00
CA ALA A 174 2.26 24.26 7.26
C ALA A 174 3.70 24.00 7.77
N GLU A 175 3.87 23.93 9.08
CA GLU A 175 5.18 23.62 9.70
C GLU A 175 5.46 22.12 9.75
N LYS A 176 4.42 21.30 9.84
CA LYS A 176 4.52 19.85 10.00
C LYS A 176 3.51 19.11 9.14
N VAL A 177 3.78 17.85 8.86
CA VAL A 177 2.93 16.90 8.13
C VAL A 177 2.58 15.71 8.99
N MET A 178 1.38 15.16 8.86
CA MET A 178 1.03 13.82 9.33
C MET A 178 1.37 12.81 8.24
N LEU A 179 2.14 11.77 8.57
CA LEU A 179 2.43 10.66 7.68
C LEU A 179 1.45 9.51 7.95
N VAL A 180 0.74 9.06 6.92
CA VAL A 180 -0.06 7.83 6.95
C VAL A 180 0.50 6.91 5.87
N THR A 181 0.98 5.75 6.27
CA THR A 181 1.79 4.88 5.40
C THR A 181 1.19 3.48 5.33
N HIS A 182 1.41 2.79 4.23
CA HIS A 182 1.02 1.39 4.06
C HIS A 182 2.25 0.54 3.77
N SER A 183 2.36 -0.62 4.45
CA SER A 183 3.36 -1.65 4.15
C SER A 183 4.79 -1.08 4.14
N MET A 184 5.58 -1.34 3.09
CA MET A 184 6.93 -0.79 2.87
C MET A 184 7.02 0.73 3.13
N GLY A 185 5.95 1.48 2.86
CA GLY A 185 5.91 2.92 3.10
C GLY A 185 6.20 3.31 4.55
N GLY A 186 5.84 2.45 5.52
CA GLY A 186 6.17 2.64 6.94
C GLY A 186 7.66 2.55 7.22
N LEU A 187 8.38 1.65 6.54
CA LEU A 187 9.83 1.56 6.64
C LEU A 187 10.52 2.75 5.98
N ALA A 188 10.03 3.20 4.81
CA ALA A 188 10.55 4.41 4.16
C ALA A 188 10.35 5.66 5.05
N ALA A 189 9.20 5.78 5.73
CA ALA A 189 8.93 6.86 6.67
C ALA A 189 9.86 6.81 7.89
N ARG A 190 10.11 5.62 8.46
CA ARG A 190 11.07 5.46 9.57
C ARG A 190 12.50 5.79 9.13
N ALA A 191 12.90 5.38 7.93
CA ALA A 191 14.20 5.73 7.36
C ALA A 191 14.34 7.25 7.14
N TYR A 192 13.28 7.90 6.67
CA TYR A 192 13.21 9.36 6.58
C TYR A 192 13.40 10.01 7.95
N LEU A 193 12.66 9.58 8.97
CA LEU A 193 12.77 10.12 10.33
C LEU A 193 14.17 9.90 10.94
N ARG A 194 14.79 8.75 10.69
CA ARG A 194 16.16 8.47 11.10
C ARG A 194 17.16 9.46 10.50
N ARG A 195 17.00 9.81 9.24
CA ARG A 195 17.94 10.62 8.48
C ARG A 195 17.75 12.12 8.65
N HIS A 196 16.49 12.57 8.63
CA HIS A 196 16.13 13.98 8.61
C HIS A 196 15.57 14.49 9.95
N GLY A 197 15.39 13.60 10.91
CA GLY A 197 14.76 13.94 12.18
C GLY A 197 13.25 14.12 12.09
N ALA A 198 12.64 14.51 13.19
CA ALA A 198 11.19 14.54 13.35
C ALA A 198 10.58 15.95 13.31
N THR A 199 11.38 16.99 13.13
CA THR A 199 10.95 18.41 13.27
C THR A 199 9.80 18.78 12.33
N ARG A 200 9.76 18.18 11.13
CA ARG A 200 8.74 18.44 10.08
C ARG A 200 7.57 17.46 10.12
N VAL A 201 7.53 16.53 11.09
CA VAL A 201 6.49 15.51 11.18
C VAL A 201 5.74 15.64 12.50
N ALA A 202 4.43 15.73 12.45
CA ALA A 202 3.57 15.80 13.63
C ALA A 202 3.27 14.41 14.23
N GLY A 203 3.30 13.37 13.39
CA GLY A 203 3.08 11.98 13.79
C GLY A 203 3.12 11.04 12.61
N LEU A 204 3.24 9.75 12.89
CA LEU A 204 3.30 8.65 11.94
C LEU A 204 2.23 7.61 12.25
N VAL A 205 1.39 7.31 11.27
CA VAL A 205 0.47 6.17 11.32
C VAL A 205 0.93 5.14 10.29
N THR A 206 1.19 3.93 10.71
CA THR A 206 1.57 2.82 9.82
C THR A 206 0.43 1.81 9.72
N LEU A 207 0.10 1.42 8.51
CA LEU A 207 -0.87 0.38 8.19
C LEU A 207 -0.10 -0.84 7.65
N ALA A 208 -0.15 -1.97 8.34
CA ALA A 208 0.49 -3.22 7.94
C ALA A 208 1.97 -3.04 7.51
N ALA A 209 2.76 -2.29 8.28
CA ALA A 209 4.16 -2.09 7.94
C ALA A 209 5.04 -3.20 8.55
N PRO A 210 5.95 -3.82 7.76
CA PRO A 210 6.82 -4.90 8.22
C PRO A 210 7.99 -4.35 9.04
N HIS A 211 7.72 -3.86 10.27
CA HIS A 211 8.74 -3.22 11.10
C HIS A 211 9.87 -4.17 11.51
N HIS A 212 9.60 -5.48 11.54
CA HIS A 212 10.59 -6.53 11.76
C HIS A 212 10.82 -7.44 10.54
N GLY A 213 10.30 -7.02 9.38
CA GLY A 213 10.43 -7.73 8.10
C GLY A 213 9.24 -8.62 7.78
N THR A 214 9.31 -9.29 6.65
CA THR A 214 8.31 -10.28 6.21
C THR A 214 8.99 -11.38 5.40
N GLU A 215 8.59 -12.64 5.62
CA GLU A 215 9.12 -13.78 4.85
C GLU A 215 8.75 -13.69 3.35
N ILE A 216 7.62 -13.10 3.02
CA ILE A 216 7.20 -12.84 1.63
C ILE A 216 8.23 -12.01 0.85
N ALA A 217 9.02 -11.18 1.52
CA ALA A 217 10.10 -10.41 0.89
C ALA A 217 11.22 -11.28 0.29
N ARG A 218 11.29 -12.59 0.61
CA ARG A 218 12.22 -13.52 -0.03
C ARG A 218 11.84 -13.84 -1.47
N LEU A 219 10.56 -13.76 -1.80
CA LEU A 219 10.02 -13.97 -3.14
C LEU A 219 10.04 -12.69 -3.99
N ALA A 220 10.27 -11.53 -3.36
CA ALA A 220 10.16 -10.23 -3.99
C ALA A 220 11.49 -9.75 -4.59
N LEU A 221 11.40 -8.87 -5.59
CA LEU A 221 12.53 -8.35 -6.34
C LEU A 221 12.95 -6.95 -5.85
N GLY A 222 14.18 -6.58 -6.09
CA GLY A 222 14.69 -5.23 -5.81
C GLY A 222 15.49 -5.11 -4.51
N ARG A 223 16.09 -3.93 -4.33
CA ARG A 223 16.90 -3.64 -3.13
C ARG A 223 16.03 -3.49 -1.90
N ASN A 224 14.90 -2.80 -2.01
CA ASN A 224 13.91 -2.65 -0.94
C ASN A 224 13.35 -3.99 -0.47
N ALA A 225 13.08 -4.94 -1.38
CA ALA A 225 12.64 -6.27 -0.99
C ALA A 225 13.68 -7.01 -0.14
N ARG A 226 14.97 -6.94 -0.51
CA ARG A 226 16.05 -7.50 0.29
C ARG A 226 16.16 -6.86 1.67
N GLN A 227 15.94 -5.55 1.76
CA GLN A 227 15.95 -4.81 3.02
C GLN A 227 14.76 -5.17 3.93
N MET A 228 13.61 -5.56 3.35
CA MET A 228 12.41 -6.00 4.09
C MET A 228 12.48 -7.46 4.56
N ARG A 229 13.50 -8.24 4.20
CA ARG A 229 13.65 -9.61 4.71
C ARG A 229 13.88 -9.58 6.22
N PRO A 230 13.31 -10.52 6.97
CA PRO A 230 13.58 -10.65 8.40
C PRO A 230 15.09 -10.71 8.67
N ASN A 231 15.54 -10.02 9.71
CA ASN A 231 16.94 -9.98 10.12
C ASN A 231 17.92 -9.42 9.07
N SER A 232 17.45 -8.70 8.05
CA SER A 232 18.36 -7.98 7.16
C SER A 232 19.21 -6.97 7.96
N GLU A 233 20.45 -6.76 7.52
CA GLU A 233 21.35 -5.80 8.18
C GLU A 233 20.75 -4.39 8.22
N TRP A 234 20.12 -3.96 7.13
CA TRP A 234 19.44 -2.68 7.04
C TRP A 234 18.32 -2.54 8.07
N LEU A 235 17.49 -3.59 8.21
CA LEU A 235 16.35 -3.59 9.14
C LEU A 235 16.80 -3.63 10.59
N ARG A 236 17.85 -4.42 10.91
CA ARG A 236 18.48 -4.41 12.22
C ARG A 236 19.04 -3.03 12.57
N SER A 237 19.74 -2.39 11.63
CA SER A 237 20.25 -1.02 11.80
C SER A 237 19.14 -0.01 12.04
N LEU A 238 18.00 -0.13 11.32
CA LEU A 238 16.85 0.75 11.55
C LEU A 238 16.21 0.52 12.92
N ASN A 239 16.09 -0.72 13.36
CA ASN A 239 15.46 -1.09 14.64
C ASN A 239 16.36 -0.83 15.86
N ALA A 240 17.67 -0.72 15.67
CA ALA A 240 18.62 -0.36 16.73
C ALA A 240 18.61 1.14 17.08
N GLN A 241 17.95 1.98 16.28
CA GLN A 241 17.83 3.40 16.54
C GLN A 241 16.80 3.68 17.65
N PRO A 242 17.01 4.72 18.47
CA PRO A 242 15.99 5.16 19.41
C PRO A 242 14.71 5.56 18.64
N PRO A 243 13.54 5.39 19.26
CA PRO A 243 12.29 5.82 18.66
C PRO A 243 12.32 7.33 18.38
N PRO A 244 11.75 7.79 17.25
CA PRO A 244 11.67 9.23 16.98
C PRO A 244 10.75 9.91 18.02
N SER A 245 11.06 11.16 18.38
CA SER A 245 10.35 11.94 19.38
C SER A 245 8.99 12.47 18.91
N ILE A 246 8.25 11.67 18.14
CA ILE A 246 6.89 11.93 17.69
C ILE A 246 5.98 10.77 18.02
N PRO A 247 4.69 11.01 18.16
CA PRO A 247 3.72 9.93 18.32
C PRO A 247 3.66 9.05 17.08
N ILE A 248 3.70 7.72 17.31
CA ILE A 248 3.55 6.70 16.29
C ILE A 248 2.35 5.81 16.62
N ALA A 249 1.56 5.48 15.63
CA ALA A 249 0.53 4.45 15.71
C ALA A 249 0.80 3.34 14.70
N SER A 250 0.76 2.08 15.15
CA SER A 250 0.86 0.91 14.30
C SER A 250 -0.49 0.18 14.26
N ILE A 251 -1.11 0.17 13.10
CA ILE A 251 -2.39 -0.50 12.83
C ILE A 251 -2.11 -1.69 11.93
N TRP A 252 -2.42 -2.88 12.38
CA TRP A 252 -2.14 -4.10 11.61
C TRP A 252 -3.21 -5.17 11.86
N SER A 253 -3.24 -6.20 11.04
CA SER A 253 -4.24 -7.27 11.10
C SER A 253 -3.57 -8.63 11.31
N ARG A 254 -4.21 -9.47 12.14
CA ARG A 254 -3.81 -10.88 12.32
C ARG A 254 -4.01 -11.72 11.05
N ASP A 255 -4.82 -11.23 10.12
CA ASP A 255 -5.18 -11.90 8.87
C ASP A 255 -4.42 -11.36 7.65
N ASP A 256 -3.33 -10.59 7.90
CA ASP A 256 -2.43 -10.12 6.86
C ASP A 256 -1.63 -11.29 6.29
N GLU A 257 -1.68 -11.51 4.98
CA GLU A 257 -1.00 -12.60 4.29
C GLU A 257 0.33 -12.17 3.65
N ILE A 258 0.59 -10.85 3.59
CA ILE A 258 1.82 -10.29 3.02
C ILE A 258 2.85 -10.02 4.11
N ILE A 259 2.41 -9.54 5.26
CA ILE A 259 3.28 -9.38 6.42
C ILE A 259 3.24 -10.69 7.20
N ASP A 260 4.24 -11.50 6.98
CA ASP A 260 4.34 -12.83 7.60
C ASP A 260 5.65 -12.96 8.41
N PRO A 261 5.56 -13.24 9.71
CA PRO A 261 4.37 -13.25 10.57
C PRO A 261 3.71 -11.86 10.72
N PRO A 262 2.37 -11.76 10.90
CA PRO A 262 1.66 -10.47 10.98
C PRO A 262 2.12 -9.57 12.13
N ASP A 263 2.55 -10.13 13.24
CA ASP A 263 3.04 -9.41 14.42
C ASP A 263 4.42 -8.75 14.21
N THR A 264 5.10 -8.99 13.09
CA THR A 264 6.27 -8.20 12.68
C THR A 264 5.90 -6.74 12.36
N SER A 265 4.62 -6.43 12.28
CA SER A 265 4.08 -5.06 12.22
C SER A 265 4.06 -4.34 13.57
N ARG A 266 4.36 -5.00 14.67
CA ARG A 266 4.54 -4.36 15.97
C ARG A 266 5.71 -3.40 15.94
N LEU A 267 5.57 -2.30 16.65
CA LEU A 267 6.65 -1.36 16.84
C LEU A 267 6.68 -0.95 18.32
N PRO A 268 7.78 -1.17 19.06
CA PRO A 268 7.93 -0.71 20.41
C PRO A 268 7.60 0.79 20.52
N ASP A 269 6.99 1.19 21.64
CA ASP A 269 6.61 2.58 21.94
C ASP A 269 5.55 3.19 21.01
N ALA A 270 5.05 2.45 19.99
CA ALA A 270 3.93 2.88 19.19
C ALA A 270 2.60 2.51 19.85
N ARG A 271 1.57 3.35 19.65
CA ARG A 271 0.21 2.94 19.94
C ARG A 271 -0.21 1.85 18.97
N GLU A 272 -0.55 0.69 19.48
CA GLU A 272 -0.92 -0.47 18.68
C GLU A 272 -2.45 -0.57 18.52
N THR A 273 -2.90 -0.86 17.32
CA THR A 273 -4.27 -1.28 17.01
C THR A 273 -4.24 -2.57 16.21
N ILE A 274 -4.72 -3.64 16.83
CA ILE A 274 -4.74 -4.99 16.24
C ILE A 274 -6.14 -5.26 15.67
N LEU A 275 -6.20 -5.55 14.38
CA LEU A 275 -7.43 -5.88 13.66
C LEU A 275 -7.47 -7.38 13.34
N SER A 276 -8.65 -7.85 12.93
CA SER A 276 -8.88 -9.18 12.40
C SER A 276 -9.88 -9.13 11.25
N GLY A 277 -9.82 -10.12 10.35
CA GLY A 277 -10.72 -10.23 9.20
C GLY A 277 -10.44 -9.23 8.07
N ILE A 278 -9.26 -8.58 8.07
CA ILE A 278 -8.85 -7.62 7.06
C ILE A 278 -7.47 -8.06 6.53
N GLY A 279 -7.37 -8.33 5.23
CA GLY A 279 -6.12 -8.66 4.57
C GLY A 279 -5.28 -7.41 4.28
N HIS A 280 -4.09 -7.62 3.73
CA HIS A 280 -3.07 -6.59 3.53
C HIS A 280 -3.54 -5.39 2.69
N MET A 281 -4.02 -5.66 1.48
CA MET A 281 -4.46 -4.60 0.56
C MET A 281 -5.83 -4.04 0.94
N ALA A 282 -6.70 -4.87 1.54
CA ALA A 282 -8.00 -4.45 2.03
C ALA A 282 -7.90 -3.34 3.10
N MET A 283 -6.76 -3.21 3.81
CA MET A 283 -6.55 -2.11 4.76
C MET A 283 -6.70 -0.73 4.12
N ALA A 284 -6.29 -0.56 2.85
CA ALA A 284 -6.43 0.72 2.15
C ALA A 284 -7.89 1.06 1.76
N PHE A 285 -8.80 0.09 1.83
CA PHE A 285 -10.21 0.21 1.43
C PHE A 285 -11.19 -0.06 2.57
N SER A 286 -10.69 -0.28 3.79
CA SER A 286 -11.50 -0.66 4.95
C SER A 286 -12.08 0.54 5.69
N PRO A 287 -13.41 0.58 5.90
CA PRO A 287 -14.04 1.57 6.78
C PRO A 287 -13.52 1.52 8.23
N THR A 288 -13.20 0.33 8.74
CA THR A 288 -12.63 0.15 10.07
C THR A 288 -11.25 0.79 10.17
N VAL A 289 -10.38 0.57 9.18
CA VAL A 289 -9.06 1.20 9.12
C VAL A 289 -9.18 2.72 8.98
N LEU A 290 -10.12 3.20 8.16
CA LEU A 290 -10.41 4.64 8.06
C LEU A 290 -10.78 5.23 9.43
N ALA A 291 -11.60 4.56 10.23
CA ALA A 291 -11.97 5.02 11.57
C ALA A 291 -10.77 5.06 12.52
N CYS A 292 -9.89 4.06 12.46
CA CYS A 292 -8.65 4.05 13.24
C CYS A 292 -7.71 5.19 12.82
N VAL A 293 -7.51 5.40 11.51
CA VAL A 293 -6.71 6.53 10.99
C VAL A 293 -7.30 7.87 11.43
N ASP A 294 -8.61 8.06 11.29
CA ASP A 294 -9.31 9.28 11.68
C ASP A 294 -9.11 9.58 13.18
N ALA A 295 -9.26 8.56 14.04
CA ALA A 295 -9.01 8.68 15.47
C ALA A 295 -7.56 9.13 15.77
N GLU A 296 -6.56 8.63 15.05
CA GLU A 296 -5.16 9.04 15.24
C GLU A 296 -4.90 10.46 14.71
N LEU A 297 -5.56 10.88 13.63
CA LEU A 297 -5.45 12.23 13.08
C LEU A 297 -6.12 13.28 13.98
N LEU A 298 -7.21 12.94 14.67
CA LEU A 298 -7.92 13.85 15.60
C LEU A 298 -7.17 14.10 16.91
N ARG A 299 -6.16 13.29 17.22
CA ARG A 299 -5.33 13.46 18.43
C ARG A 299 -4.23 14.52 18.27
N ARG A 300 -4.16 15.20 17.13
CA ARG A 300 -3.06 16.12 16.75
C ARG A 300 -3.52 17.55 16.58
#